data_7c05de3ffb86b623d4ff5a5cf2e6f647
#
_entry.id   7c05de3ffb86b623d4ff5a5cf2e6f647
#
_cell.length_a   1.000
_cell.length_b   1.000
_cell.length_c   1.000
_cell.angle_alpha   90.00
_cell.angle_beta   90.00
_cell.angle_gamma   90.00
#
_symmetry.space_group_name_H-M   'P 1'
#
loop_
_entity.id
_entity.type
_entity.pdbx_description
1 polymer ?
#
loop_
_entity_poly.entity_id
_entity_poly.type
_entity_poly.pdbx_seq_one_letter_code
_entity_poly.pdbx_strand_id
1 'polypeptide(L)'
;MTLLLTLGISGLAHAAGDAAAGQGKAAICGACHGPDGNSPAPNFPKLAGQGERYLLKQMQDIKAGSKPGAAEGSGRKVLEMTGMLDNLGDQDLADIAAYFATQKMSVGAADPQLVEAGEALYRGGKLADGMPACTGCHSPNGEGNDPAAYPKLGGQHMQYVSKQLTDFREGARTNDGDSMIMRTIAAKLSNKDIAAISSYIQGLH
;
A
#
# COMPACT_ATOMS: atom_id res chain seq x y z
N MET A 1 11.53 3.44 -56.71
CA MET A 1 11.64 4.23 -55.47
C MET A 1 10.54 3.79 -54.55
N THR A 2 10.87 2.94 -53.60
CA THR A 2 9.89 2.38 -52.62
C THR A 2 9.97 3.20 -51.34
N LEU A 3 8.92 3.94 -51.02
CA LEU A 3 8.83 4.77 -49.84
C LEU A 3 8.45 3.88 -48.65
N LEU A 4 9.36 3.61 -47.71
CA LEU A 4 9.08 2.93 -46.46
C LEU A 4 8.44 3.95 -45.51
N LEU A 5 7.13 3.80 -45.23
CA LEU A 5 6.45 4.50 -44.16
C LEU A 5 6.76 3.78 -42.86
N THR A 6 7.60 4.37 -42.02
CA THR A 6 7.78 3.91 -40.63
C THR A 6 6.63 4.44 -39.78
N LEU A 7 5.67 3.59 -39.42
CA LEU A 7 4.70 3.89 -38.37
C LEU A 7 5.43 3.91 -37.01
N GLY A 8 5.64 5.11 -36.47
CA GLY A 8 6.11 5.30 -35.12
C GLY A 8 4.97 4.87 -34.15
N ILE A 9 5.17 3.76 -33.46
CA ILE A 9 4.32 3.37 -32.33
C ILE A 9 4.69 4.30 -31.17
N SER A 10 3.90 5.38 -30.99
CA SER A 10 3.98 6.22 -29.78
C SER A 10 3.41 5.41 -28.63
N GLY A 11 4.25 4.62 -27.97
CA GLY A 11 3.93 4.06 -26.67
C GLY A 11 3.67 5.22 -25.70
N LEU A 12 2.50 5.26 -25.07
CA LEU A 12 2.22 6.15 -23.94
C LEU A 12 3.12 5.69 -22.78
N ALA A 13 4.35 6.21 -22.75
CA ALA A 13 5.17 6.12 -21.56
C ALA A 13 4.47 6.97 -20.50
N HIS A 14 3.92 6.35 -19.46
CA HIS A 14 3.53 7.08 -18.26
C HIS A 14 4.81 7.76 -17.76
N ALA A 15 4.80 9.08 -17.72
CA ALA A 15 5.90 9.81 -17.15
C ALA A 15 6.08 9.38 -15.68
N ALA A 16 7.32 9.15 -15.26
CA ALA A 16 7.63 8.97 -13.85
C ALA A 16 7.12 10.18 -13.06
N GLY A 17 6.68 9.96 -11.81
CA GLY A 17 6.22 11.05 -10.96
C GLY A 17 7.35 12.04 -10.66
N ASP A 18 7.02 13.33 -10.56
CA ASP A 18 7.92 14.39 -10.12
C ASP A 18 7.64 14.72 -8.66
N ALA A 19 8.57 14.35 -7.77
CA ALA A 19 8.44 14.55 -6.33
C ALA A 19 8.36 16.04 -5.95
N ALA A 20 9.03 16.94 -6.69
CA ALA A 20 8.98 18.37 -6.42
C ALA A 20 7.60 18.95 -6.79
N ALA A 21 7.03 18.54 -7.92
CA ALA A 21 5.66 18.89 -8.31
C ALA A 21 4.63 18.27 -7.34
N GLY A 22 4.90 17.07 -6.83
CA GLY A 22 4.06 16.34 -5.90
C GLY A 22 3.92 17.02 -4.54
N GLN A 23 4.95 17.69 -4.05
CA GLN A 23 4.94 18.32 -2.73
C GLN A 23 3.77 19.31 -2.54
N GLY A 24 3.56 20.19 -3.50
CA GLY A 24 2.44 21.14 -3.44
C GLY A 24 1.08 20.48 -3.54
N LYS A 25 0.97 19.44 -4.40
CA LYS A 25 -0.27 18.68 -4.61
C LYS A 25 -0.63 17.81 -3.41
N ALA A 26 0.36 17.29 -2.68
CA ALA A 26 0.20 16.47 -1.49
C ALA A 26 -0.27 17.24 -0.25
N ALA A 27 -0.29 18.57 -0.27
CA ALA A 27 -0.63 19.39 0.89
C ALA A 27 -1.99 19.01 1.53
N ILE A 28 -3.00 18.72 0.71
CA ILE A 28 -4.32 18.32 1.20
C ILE A 28 -4.30 16.97 1.93
N CYS A 29 -3.39 16.07 1.54
CA CYS A 29 -3.25 14.75 2.14
C CYS A 29 -2.73 14.86 3.59
N GLY A 30 -1.97 15.92 3.87
CA GLY A 30 -1.34 16.18 5.17
C GLY A 30 -2.32 16.29 6.33
N ALA A 31 -3.58 16.66 6.09
CA ALA A 31 -4.60 16.77 7.14
C ALA A 31 -4.83 15.44 7.89
N CYS A 32 -4.76 14.31 7.20
CA CYS A 32 -4.96 12.98 7.76
C CYS A 32 -3.66 12.17 7.85
N HIS A 33 -2.80 12.32 6.83
CA HIS A 33 -1.58 11.51 6.71
C HIS A 33 -0.32 12.17 7.27
N GLY A 34 -0.44 13.38 7.82
CA GLY A 34 0.71 14.19 8.25
C GLY A 34 1.39 14.92 7.07
N PRO A 35 2.03 16.08 7.33
CA PRO A 35 2.59 16.93 6.27
C PRO A 35 3.73 16.24 5.49
N ASP A 36 4.41 15.29 6.12
CA ASP A 36 5.49 14.48 5.57
C ASP A 36 5.06 13.03 5.29
N GLY A 37 3.77 12.73 5.42
CA GLY A 37 3.24 11.37 5.28
C GLY A 37 3.40 10.48 6.51
N ASN A 38 3.86 11.01 7.64
CA ASN A 38 3.87 10.30 8.93
C ASN A 38 2.60 10.64 9.72
N SER A 39 1.52 9.92 9.43
CA SER A 39 0.25 10.13 10.11
C SER A 39 0.40 10.06 11.64
N PRO A 40 -0.12 11.07 12.38
CA PRO A 40 -0.17 10.99 13.84
C PRO A 40 -1.31 10.10 14.36
N ALA A 41 -2.30 9.80 13.53
CA ALA A 41 -3.47 9.02 13.89
C ALA A 41 -3.36 7.59 13.35
N PRO A 42 -3.43 6.55 14.20
CA PRO A 42 -3.08 5.19 13.84
C PRO A 42 -4.09 4.49 12.91
N ASN A 43 -5.27 5.06 12.71
CA ASN A 43 -6.26 4.60 11.73
C ASN A 43 -5.98 5.08 10.30
N PHE A 44 -5.21 6.17 10.14
CA PHE A 44 -4.74 6.62 8.83
C PHE A 44 -3.32 6.07 8.56
N PRO A 45 -3.06 5.52 7.37
CA PRO A 45 -1.74 4.96 7.08
C PRO A 45 -0.66 6.04 7.00
N LYS A 46 0.55 5.66 7.40
CA LYS A 46 1.74 6.40 7.00
C LYS A 46 1.98 6.18 5.51
N LEU A 47 2.27 7.25 4.78
CA LEU A 47 2.59 7.28 3.36
C LEU A 47 4.10 7.49 3.13
N ALA A 48 4.79 8.06 4.11
CA ALA A 48 6.21 8.36 4.05
C ALA A 48 7.05 7.12 3.71
N GLY A 49 7.90 7.22 2.69
CA GLY A 49 8.79 6.14 2.26
C GLY A 49 8.10 4.89 1.72
N GLN A 50 6.81 4.98 1.45
CA GLN A 50 6.06 3.90 0.79
C GLN A 50 6.45 3.83 -0.68
N GLY A 51 6.43 2.63 -1.27
CA GLY A 51 6.74 2.42 -2.68
C GLY A 51 5.88 3.28 -3.61
N GLU A 52 6.53 3.95 -4.57
CA GLU A 52 5.85 4.87 -5.50
C GLU A 52 4.77 4.15 -6.31
N ARG A 53 5.11 2.97 -6.88
CA ARG A 53 4.15 2.16 -7.65
C ARG A 53 2.96 1.69 -6.83
N TYR A 54 3.22 1.33 -5.58
CA TYR A 54 2.14 0.94 -4.68
C TYR A 54 1.23 2.11 -4.34
N LEU A 55 1.79 3.30 -4.02
CA LEU A 55 1.01 4.50 -3.74
C LEU A 55 0.15 4.90 -4.94
N LEU A 56 0.75 4.96 -6.13
CA LEU A 56 0.04 5.29 -7.36
C LEU A 56 -1.12 4.32 -7.61
N LYS A 57 -0.85 3.01 -7.52
CA LYS A 57 -1.90 1.99 -7.65
C LYS A 57 -3.02 2.19 -6.62
N GLN A 58 -2.69 2.44 -5.34
CA GLN A 58 -3.71 2.61 -4.32
C GLN A 58 -4.58 3.85 -4.58
N MET A 59 -4.00 4.96 -4.99
CA MET A 59 -4.77 6.17 -5.31
C MET A 59 -5.67 5.94 -6.53
N GLN A 60 -5.19 5.28 -7.57
CA GLN A 60 -6.00 4.92 -8.74
C GLN A 60 -7.16 3.99 -8.36
N ASP A 61 -6.88 2.95 -7.57
CA ASP A 61 -7.89 2.00 -7.10
C ASP A 61 -8.96 2.70 -6.23
N ILE A 62 -8.54 3.61 -5.32
CA ILE A 62 -9.46 4.37 -4.47
C ILE A 62 -10.31 5.31 -5.32
N LYS A 63 -9.71 6.03 -6.25
CA LYS A 63 -10.43 6.91 -7.18
C LYS A 63 -11.47 6.14 -8.00
N ALA A 64 -11.12 4.94 -8.48
CA ALA A 64 -12.04 4.08 -9.20
C ALA A 64 -13.18 3.56 -8.31
N GLY A 65 -12.85 3.08 -7.09
CA GLY A 65 -13.82 2.54 -6.14
C GLY A 65 -14.75 3.57 -5.51
N SER A 66 -14.40 4.86 -5.57
CA SER A 66 -15.20 5.99 -5.05
C SER A 66 -16.27 6.47 -6.03
N LYS A 67 -16.23 6.05 -7.30
CA LYS A 67 -17.19 6.50 -8.31
C LYS A 67 -18.61 6.01 -7.99
N PRO A 68 -19.63 6.86 -8.13
CA PRO A 68 -21.01 6.44 -8.00
C PRO A 68 -21.31 5.28 -8.96
N GLY A 69 -21.88 4.18 -8.45
CA GLY A 69 -22.19 3.00 -9.24
C GLY A 69 -20.99 2.13 -9.63
N ALA A 70 -19.83 2.37 -9.04
CA ALA A 70 -18.67 1.50 -9.25
C ALA A 70 -19.03 0.04 -8.94
N ALA A 71 -18.76 -0.86 -9.89
CA ALA A 71 -19.02 -2.29 -9.72
C ALA A 71 -18.22 -2.84 -8.51
N GLU A 72 -18.74 -3.88 -7.91
CA GLU A 72 -18.01 -4.60 -6.85
C GLU A 72 -16.67 -5.10 -7.41
N GLY A 73 -15.59 -4.85 -6.68
CA GLY A 73 -14.24 -5.21 -7.13
C GLY A 73 -13.59 -4.25 -8.15
N SER A 74 -14.27 -3.21 -8.63
CA SER A 74 -13.73 -2.26 -9.60
C SER A 74 -12.70 -1.27 -9.04
N GLY A 75 -12.21 -1.49 -7.83
CA GLY A 75 -11.25 -0.63 -7.17
C GLY A 75 -11.20 -0.90 -5.67
N ARG A 76 -10.75 0.09 -4.91
CA ARG A 76 -10.66 0.01 -3.45
C ARG A 76 -11.62 1.02 -2.81
N LYS A 77 -12.57 0.54 -2.02
CA LYS A 77 -13.48 1.42 -1.26
C LYS A 77 -12.82 1.83 0.05
N VAL A 78 -12.62 3.12 0.24
CA VAL A 78 -12.12 3.74 1.49
C VAL A 78 -13.02 4.94 1.76
N LEU A 79 -13.90 4.81 2.73
CA LEU A 79 -14.95 5.80 2.98
C LEU A 79 -14.38 7.20 3.26
N GLU A 80 -13.32 7.26 4.05
CA GLU A 80 -12.64 8.51 4.44
C GLU A 80 -11.95 9.22 3.27
N MET A 81 -11.68 8.49 2.17
CA MET A 81 -11.05 9.01 0.96
C MET A 81 -12.05 9.32 -0.16
N THR A 82 -13.36 9.10 0.07
CA THR A 82 -14.38 9.32 -0.97
C THR A 82 -14.34 10.74 -1.47
N GLY A 83 -14.21 10.92 -2.79
CA GLY A 83 -14.15 12.23 -3.45
C GLY A 83 -12.81 12.97 -3.36
N MET A 84 -11.90 12.55 -2.48
CA MET A 84 -10.63 13.27 -2.24
C MET A 84 -9.70 13.28 -3.46
N LEU A 85 -9.82 12.30 -4.34
CA LEU A 85 -8.95 12.12 -5.51
C LEU A 85 -9.62 12.50 -6.84
N ASP A 86 -10.88 12.93 -6.83
CA ASP A 86 -11.67 13.10 -8.04
C ASP A 86 -11.09 14.15 -9.01
N ASN A 87 -10.58 15.26 -8.46
CA ASN A 87 -10.03 16.37 -9.23
C ASN A 87 -8.53 16.20 -9.60
N LEU A 88 -7.90 15.09 -9.24
CA LEU A 88 -6.50 14.82 -9.55
C LEU A 88 -6.38 13.99 -10.83
N GLY A 89 -5.57 14.46 -11.78
CA GLY A 89 -5.22 13.71 -12.98
C GLY A 89 -4.20 12.60 -12.71
N ASP A 90 -3.95 11.73 -13.70
CA ASP A 90 -3.01 10.60 -13.54
C ASP A 90 -1.59 11.08 -13.22
N GLN A 91 -1.14 12.20 -13.83
CA GLN A 91 0.15 12.79 -13.52
C GLN A 91 0.19 13.37 -12.10
N ASP A 92 -0.89 13.96 -11.61
CA ASP A 92 -0.96 14.46 -10.23
C ASP A 92 -0.82 13.32 -9.21
N LEU A 93 -1.47 12.19 -9.47
CA LEU A 93 -1.35 11.00 -8.63
C LEU A 93 0.08 10.43 -8.68
N ALA A 94 0.72 10.42 -9.84
CA ALA A 94 2.11 9.98 -9.98
C ALA A 94 3.07 10.89 -9.20
N ASP A 95 2.92 12.21 -9.32
CA ASP A 95 3.74 13.19 -8.62
C ASP A 95 3.58 13.09 -7.10
N ILE A 96 2.34 12.93 -6.60
CA ILE A 96 2.06 12.74 -5.18
C ILE A 96 2.70 11.43 -4.67
N ALA A 97 2.61 10.34 -5.45
CA ALA A 97 3.24 9.08 -5.11
C ALA A 97 4.77 9.23 -4.99
N ALA A 98 5.40 9.88 -5.98
CA ALA A 98 6.82 10.17 -5.98
C ALA A 98 7.23 11.02 -4.76
N TYR A 99 6.45 12.05 -4.42
CA TYR A 99 6.73 12.88 -3.24
C TYR A 99 6.76 12.05 -1.95
N PHE A 100 5.71 11.29 -1.65
CA PHE A 100 5.69 10.49 -0.42
C PHE A 100 6.73 9.37 -0.41
N ALA A 101 7.09 8.82 -1.56
CA ALA A 101 8.15 7.81 -1.66
C ALA A 101 9.53 8.36 -1.23
N THR A 102 9.79 9.66 -1.42
CA THR A 102 11.04 10.30 -0.97
C THR A 102 11.08 10.61 0.53
N GLN A 103 9.96 10.53 1.24
CA GLN A 103 9.89 10.82 2.65
C GLN A 103 10.41 9.64 3.49
N LYS A 104 10.75 9.88 4.75
CA LYS A 104 11.22 8.84 5.67
C LYS A 104 10.12 8.44 6.64
N MET A 105 9.74 7.15 6.63
CA MET A 105 8.76 6.63 7.57
C MET A 105 9.33 6.60 8.99
N SER A 106 8.59 7.15 9.94
CA SER A 106 8.88 7.00 11.36
C SER A 106 8.52 5.60 11.83
N VAL A 107 9.39 4.99 12.63
CA VAL A 107 9.17 3.65 13.18
C VAL A 107 8.59 3.77 14.58
N GLY A 108 7.57 2.96 14.87
CA GLY A 108 7.00 2.83 16.21
C GLY A 108 7.68 1.74 17.03
N ALA A 109 7.10 1.40 18.16
CA ALA A 109 7.54 0.26 18.98
C ALA A 109 6.52 -0.88 18.86
N ALA A 110 7.02 -2.12 18.77
CA ALA A 110 6.18 -3.30 18.88
C ALA A 110 5.83 -3.56 20.35
N ASP A 111 4.68 -4.19 20.59
CA ASP A 111 4.32 -4.71 21.91
C ASP A 111 5.27 -5.87 22.27
N PRO A 112 6.03 -5.78 23.37
CA PRO A 112 6.97 -6.84 23.77
C PRO A 112 6.31 -8.21 23.94
N GLN A 113 5.03 -8.26 24.30
CA GLN A 113 4.28 -9.52 24.49
C GLN A 113 3.91 -10.19 23.17
N LEU A 114 3.94 -9.46 22.06
CA LEU A 114 3.53 -9.92 20.73
C LEU A 114 4.71 -10.11 19.77
N VAL A 115 5.90 -9.59 20.11
CA VAL A 115 7.07 -9.56 19.21
C VAL A 115 7.47 -10.96 18.75
N GLU A 116 7.65 -11.91 19.64
CA GLU A 116 8.11 -13.26 19.32
C GLU A 116 7.14 -13.97 18.35
N ALA A 117 5.84 -13.92 18.68
CA ALA A 117 4.81 -14.52 17.82
C ALA A 117 4.69 -13.80 16.46
N GLY A 118 4.79 -12.47 16.46
CA GLY A 118 4.74 -11.66 15.25
C GLY A 118 5.95 -11.92 14.34
N GLU A 119 7.14 -12.00 14.92
CA GLU A 119 8.39 -12.32 14.19
C GLU A 119 8.32 -13.72 13.58
N ALA A 120 7.92 -14.71 14.35
CA ALA A 120 7.81 -16.09 13.89
C ALA A 120 6.87 -16.18 12.66
N LEU A 121 5.72 -15.50 12.70
CA LEU A 121 4.77 -15.47 11.58
C LEU A 121 5.31 -14.67 10.39
N TYR A 122 5.91 -13.51 10.63
CA TYR A 122 6.43 -12.65 9.57
C TYR A 122 7.56 -13.32 8.80
N ARG A 123 8.52 -13.96 9.53
CA ARG A 123 9.71 -14.59 8.96
C ARG A 123 9.51 -16.04 8.54
N GLY A 124 8.64 -16.78 9.24
CA GLY A 124 8.45 -18.22 9.03
C GLY A 124 7.15 -18.59 8.34
N GLY A 125 6.14 -17.73 8.39
CA GLY A 125 4.79 -18.08 7.91
C GLY A 125 4.09 -19.11 8.80
N LYS A 126 3.10 -19.80 8.23
CA LYS A 126 2.40 -20.97 8.82
C LYS A 126 2.43 -22.10 7.82
N LEU A 127 3.58 -22.75 7.68
CA LEU A 127 3.82 -23.75 6.65
C LEU A 127 2.83 -24.93 6.69
N ALA A 128 2.41 -25.34 7.90
CA ALA A 128 1.40 -26.38 8.07
C ALA A 128 0.05 -26.01 7.44
N ASP A 129 -0.28 -24.72 7.40
CA ASP A 129 -1.49 -24.16 6.80
C ASP A 129 -1.25 -23.72 5.33
N GLY A 130 -0.04 -23.91 4.81
CA GLY A 130 0.36 -23.46 3.48
C GLY A 130 0.43 -21.94 3.36
N MET A 131 0.70 -21.20 4.46
CA MET A 131 0.90 -19.76 4.44
C MET A 131 2.39 -19.45 4.35
N PRO A 132 2.87 -18.80 3.26
CA PRO A 132 4.26 -18.40 3.14
C PRO A 132 4.62 -17.29 4.12
N ALA A 133 5.92 -17.10 4.36
CA ALA A 133 6.46 -15.99 5.13
C ALA A 133 6.20 -14.65 4.42
N CYS A 134 5.88 -13.61 5.18
CA CYS A 134 5.67 -12.25 4.66
C CYS A 134 6.95 -11.67 4.02
N THR A 135 8.11 -12.10 4.53
CA THR A 135 9.44 -11.69 4.04
C THR A 135 9.68 -11.96 2.56
N GLY A 136 9.04 -12.98 1.99
CA GLY A 136 9.21 -13.36 0.58
C GLY A 136 8.80 -12.26 -0.41
N CYS A 137 7.77 -11.47 -0.05
CA CYS A 137 7.26 -10.38 -0.87
C CYS A 137 7.59 -9.00 -0.27
N HIS A 138 7.53 -8.88 1.07
CA HIS A 138 7.67 -7.59 1.75
C HIS A 138 9.08 -7.31 2.30
N SER A 139 10.06 -8.16 1.98
CA SER A 139 11.45 -8.15 2.46
C SER A 139 11.63 -8.44 3.95
N PRO A 140 12.83 -8.83 4.41
CA PRO A 140 13.08 -9.19 5.79
C PRO A 140 12.91 -8.05 6.80
N ASN A 141 13.13 -6.81 6.38
CA ASN A 141 12.98 -5.59 7.17
C ASN A 141 11.71 -4.79 6.82
N GLY A 142 10.81 -5.36 6.02
CA GLY A 142 9.55 -4.73 5.67
C GLY A 142 9.64 -3.59 4.67
N GLU A 143 10.74 -3.45 3.93
CA GLU A 143 10.92 -2.39 2.93
C GLU A 143 10.01 -2.56 1.69
N GLY A 144 9.46 -3.75 1.50
CA GLY A 144 8.66 -4.07 0.32
C GLY A 144 9.51 -4.35 -0.92
N ASN A 145 8.87 -4.28 -2.08
CA ASN A 145 9.51 -4.41 -3.39
C ASN A 145 8.76 -3.50 -4.38
N ASP A 146 9.24 -2.27 -4.57
CA ASP A 146 8.55 -1.28 -5.40
C ASP A 146 8.38 -1.71 -6.85
N PRO A 147 9.38 -2.30 -7.55
CA PRO A 147 9.19 -2.82 -8.91
C PRO A 147 8.03 -3.81 -9.06
N ALA A 148 7.75 -4.59 -8.01
CA ALA A 148 6.63 -5.52 -7.97
C ALA A 148 5.36 -4.94 -7.34
N ALA A 149 5.39 -3.66 -6.94
CA ALA A 149 4.32 -2.98 -6.21
C ALA A 149 3.93 -3.67 -4.88
N TYR A 150 4.85 -4.42 -4.27
CA TYR A 150 4.67 -4.92 -2.91
C TYR A 150 5.01 -3.83 -1.91
N PRO A 151 4.05 -3.45 -1.02
CA PRO A 151 4.22 -2.31 -0.14
C PRO A 151 5.31 -2.50 0.92
N LYS A 152 5.92 -1.37 1.29
CA LYS A 152 6.64 -1.25 2.55
C LYS A 152 5.66 -1.46 3.71
N LEU A 153 6.05 -2.30 4.66
CA LEU A 153 5.30 -2.61 5.88
C LEU A 153 6.00 -2.06 7.12
N GLY A 154 7.33 -2.13 7.18
CA GLY A 154 8.12 -1.73 8.34
C GLY A 154 7.79 -0.31 8.80
N GLY A 155 7.46 -0.15 10.08
CA GLY A 155 7.09 1.11 10.70
C GLY A 155 5.64 1.54 10.54
N GLN A 156 4.81 0.81 9.78
CA GLN A 156 3.39 1.15 9.60
C GLN A 156 2.60 0.95 10.89
N HIS A 157 1.56 1.73 11.09
CA HIS A 157 0.69 1.64 12.27
C HIS A 157 0.06 0.27 12.44
N MET A 158 0.17 -0.29 13.64
CA MET A 158 -0.43 -1.58 14.02
C MET A 158 -1.93 -1.64 13.70
N GLN A 159 -2.69 -0.58 14.03
CA GLN A 159 -4.13 -0.54 13.81
C GLN A 159 -4.47 -0.57 12.31
N TYR A 160 -3.71 0.19 11.51
CA TYR A 160 -3.91 0.17 10.06
C TYR A 160 -3.59 -1.20 9.45
N VAL A 161 -2.45 -1.80 9.83
CA VAL A 161 -2.07 -3.14 9.34
C VAL A 161 -3.11 -4.18 9.72
N SER A 162 -3.55 -4.17 10.99
CA SER A 162 -4.59 -5.08 11.50
C SER A 162 -5.88 -4.94 10.70
N LYS A 163 -6.33 -3.69 10.46
CA LYS A 163 -7.51 -3.45 9.62
C LYS A 163 -7.32 -4.00 8.21
N GLN A 164 -6.17 -3.76 7.57
CA GLN A 164 -5.95 -4.21 6.20
C GLN A 164 -5.93 -5.75 6.08
N LEU A 165 -5.28 -6.45 7.02
CA LEU A 165 -5.28 -7.90 7.04
C LEU A 165 -6.70 -8.46 7.29
N THR A 166 -7.45 -7.84 8.17
CA THR A 166 -8.86 -8.19 8.40
C THR A 166 -9.71 -7.94 7.15
N ASP A 167 -9.58 -6.77 6.52
CA ASP A 167 -10.33 -6.42 5.31
C ASP A 167 -10.05 -7.40 4.15
N PHE A 168 -8.80 -7.86 3.99
CA PHE A 168 -8.46 -8.89 3.02
C PHE A 168 -9.07 -10.24 3.39
N ARG A 169 -9.01 -10.63 4.66
CA ARG A 169 -9.57 -11.89 5.14
C ARG A 169 -11.09 -11.98 4.95
N GLU A 170 -11.78 -10.88 5.25
CA GLU A 170 -13.26 -10.80 5.16
C GLU A 170 -13.75 -10.43 3.74
N GLY A 171 -12.84 -10.18 2.79
CA GLY A 171 -13.20 -9.79 1.44
C GLY A 171 -13.69 -8.35 1.29
N ALA A 172 -13.55 -7.51 2.32
CA ALA A 172 -13.86 -6.09 2.24
C ALA A 172 -12.82 -5.31 1.43
N ARG A 173 -11.60 -5.83 1.32
CA ARG A 173 -10.54 -5.34 0.44
C ARG A 173 -10.19 -6.40 -0.59
N THR A 174 -10.37 -6.07 -1.89
CA THR A 174 -10.24 -7.02 -3.00
C THR A 174 -9.29 -6.55 -4.11
N ASN A 175 -8.56 -5.43 -3.90
CA ASN A 175 -7.72 -4.83 -4.92
C ASN A 175 -6.32 -5.48 -5.05
N ASP A 176 -6.20 -6.74 -4.66
CA ASP A 176 -5.01 -7.60 -4.83
C ASP A 176 -5.02 -8.40 -6.14
N GLY A 177 -5.92 -8.03 -7.06
CA GLY A 177 -6.04 -8.59 -8.41
C GLY A 177 -6.62 -10.01 -8.45
N ASP A 178 -6.57 -10.60 -9.64
CA ASP A 178 -7.13 -11.93 -9.90
C ASP A 178 -6.36 -13.06 -9.19
N SER A 179 -5.08 -12.83 -8.90
CA SER A 179 -4.25 -13.78 -8.14
C SER A 179 -4.64 -13.89 -6.66
N MET A 180 -5.41 -12.94 -6.13
CA MET A 180 -5.91 -12.89 -4.75
C MET A 180 -4.86 -13.20 -3.68
N ILE A 181 -3.63 -12.74 -3.89
CA ILE A 181 -2.47 -13.10 -3.04
C ILE A 181 -2.75 -12.75 -1.58
N MET A 182 -3.11 -11.50 -1.30
CA MET A 182 -3.30 -11.07 0.09
C MET A 182 -4.57 -11.63 0.71
N ARG A 183 -5.64 -11.81 -0.05
CA ARG A 183 -6.86 -12.51 0.42
C ARG A 183 -6.56 -13.95 0.80
N THR A 184 -5.81 -14.67 -0.04
CA THR A 184 -5.42 -16.08 0.22
C THR A 184 -4.53 -16.20 1.46
N ILE A 185 -3.59 -15.28 1.68
CA ILE A 185 -2.73 -15.26 2.86
C ILE A 185 -3.55 -14.90 4.10
N ALA A 186 -4.32 -13.83 4.04
CA ALA A 186 -5.09 -13.33 5.18
C ALA A 186 -6.16 -14.32 5.66
N ALA A 187 -6.76 -15.10 4.76
CA ALA A 187 -7.72 -16.16 5.11
C ALA A 187 -7.16 -17.22 6.08
N LYS A 188 -5.83 -17.34 6.19
CA LYS A 188 -5.14 -18.28 7.08
C LYS A 188 -4.79 -17.68 8.44
N LEU A 189 -5.06 -16.40 8.66
CA LEU A 189 -4.72 -15.68 9.88
C LEU A 189 -5.89 -15.64 10.87
N SER A 190 -5.63 -16.07 12.10
CA SER A 190 -6.54 -15.81 13.23
C SER A 190 -6.42 -14.34 13.69
N ASN A 191 -7.36 -13.89 14.54
CA ASN A 191 -7.27 -12.56 15.15
C ASN A 191 -5.99 -12.38 15.98
N LYS A 192 -5.51 -13.46 16.63
CA LYS A 192 -4.25 -13.44 17.39
C LYS A 192 -3.05 -13.27 16.45
N ASP A 193 -3.04 -13.97 15.33
CA ASP A 193 -1.97 -13.86 14.32
C ASP A 193 -1.92 -12.42 13.74
N ILE A 194 -3.09 -11.86 13.40
CA ILE A 194 -3.21 -10.48 12.90
C ILE A 194 -2.66 -9.48 13.92
N ALA A 195 -3.04 -9.61 15.18
CA ALA A 195 -2.55 -8.72 16.24
C ALA A 195 -1.03 -8.82 16.39
N ALA A 196 -0.47 -10.04 16.43
CA ALA A 196 0.97 -10.27 16.57
C ALA A 196 1.77 -9.72 15.38
N ILE A 197 1.37 -10.06 14.14
CA ILE A 197 2.02 -9.57 12.92
C ILE A 197 1.95 -8.04 12.85
N SER A 198 0.80 -7.44 13.14
CA SER A 198 0.61 -6.00 13.04
C SER A 198 1.45 -5.23 14.05
N SER A 199 1.58 -5.77 15.27
CA SER A 199 2.46 -5.21 16.29
C SER A 199 3.94 -5.31 15.88
N TYR A 200 4.36 -6.48 15.39
CA TYR A 200 5.73 -6.70 14.92
C TYR A 200 6.09 -5.73 13.78
N ILE A 201 5.21 -5.57 12.79
CA ILE A 201 5.39 -4.65 11.65
C ILE A 201 5.58 -3.20 12.12
N GLN A 202 4.87 -2.75 13.15
CA GLN A 202 5.01 -1.37 13.66
C GLN A 202 6.43 -1.09 14.19
N GLY A 203 7.09 -2.08 14.75
CA GLY A 203 8.46 -1.97 15.26
C GLY A 203 9.54 -2.44 14.28
N LEU A 204 9.16 -2.95 13.10
CA LEU A 204 10.08 -3.51 12.12
C LEU A 204 10.84 -2.40 11.36
N HIS A 205 12.17 -2.50 11.27
CA HIS A 205 13.06 -1.56 10.57
C HIS A 205 14.37 -2.24 10.13
#